data_126bf59919c78971c20c0e2f629db84d
#
_entry.id   126bf59919c78971c20c0e2f629db84d
#
_cell.length_a   1.000
_cell.length_b   1.000
_cell.length_c   1.000
_cell.angle_alpha   90.00
_cell.angle_beta   90.00
_cell.angle_gamma   90.00
#
_symmetry.space_group_name_H-M   'P 1'
#
loop_
_entity.id
_entity.type
_entity.pdbx_description
1 polymer ?
#
loop_
_entity_poly.entity_id
_entity_poly.type
_entity_poly.pdbx_seq_one_letter_code
_entity_poly.pdbx_strand_id
1 'polypeptide(L)'
;MEIYLIRHTSPLVEKGVCYGQADLALNLDLFETEYNAICDKLPFKTLDFYSSPLQRCLTLAQALSPTVTTDKRLMELNFGDWELENWTDLPPGGLQLWMDDFVNEQVPGGENYTALYHRTAEFMEELLQQKQEKAVIVTHAGNIRSIISWALDLPLANSFRIKLDYGAVVNLEIHENKQLNQLKSLV
;
A
#
# COMPACT_ATOMS: atom_id res chain seq x y z
N MET A 1 2.40 -11.17 15.91
CA MET A 1 2.72 -11.33 14.48
C MET A 1 3.55 -10.15 14.01
N GLU A 2 4.67 -10.42 13.34
CA GLU A 2 5.52 -9.37 12.75
C GLU A 2 5.18 -9.22 11.25
N ILE A 3 4.90 -8.00 10.79
CA ILE A 3 4.46 -7.73 9.42
C ILE A 3 5.37 -6.70 8.78
N TYR A 4 5.88 -7.03 7.60
CA TYR A 4 6.65 -6.13 6.76
C TYR A 4 5.77 -5.66 5.60
N LEU A 5 5.42 -4.38 5.60
CA LEU A 5 4.68 -3.74 4.51
C LEU A 5 5.69 -3.09 3.57
N ILE A 6 5.61 -3.41 2.30
CA ILE A 6 6.52 -2.88 1.29
C ILE A 6 5.71 -2.09 0.26
N ARG A 7 6.02 -0.80 0.11
CA ARG A 7 5.53 -0.06 -1.03
C ARG A 7 6.27 -0.54 -2.29
N HIS A 8 5.51 -0.79 -3.37
CA HIS A 8 6.11 -1.16 -4.66
C HIS A 8 7.22 -0.18 -5.08
N THR A 9 8.13 -0.65 -5.94
CA THR A 9 9.17 0.16 -6.57
C THR A 9 8.57 1.19 -7.54
N SER A 10 9.39 2.13 -8.00
CA SER A 10 8.98 3.21 -8.91
C SER A 10 8.30 2.66 -10.18
N PRO A 11 7.06 3.06 -10.50
CA PRO A 11 6.42 2.71 -11.76
C PRO A 11 6.95 3.60 -12.89
N LEU A 12 6.77 3.14 -14.13
CA LEU A 12 7.02 3.93 -15.33
C LEU A 12 5.81 4.83 -15.60
N VAL A 13 5.83 6.03 -15.05
CA VAL A 13 4.75 7.01 -15.17
C VAL A 13 5.32 8.43 -15.10
N GLU A 14 4.71 9.35 -15.82
CA GLU A 14 5.09 10.76 -15.77
C GLU A 14 4.70 11.40 -14.43
N LYS A 15 5.51 12.37 -14.01
CA LYS A 15 5.24 13.09 -12.76
C LYS A 15 3.95 13.90 -12.90
N GLY A 16 3.08 13.79 -11.90
CA GLY A 16 1.81 14.52 -11.86
C GLY A 16 0.62 13.75 -12.44
N VAL A 17 0.84 12.54 -12.97
CA VAL A 17 -0.25 11.66 -13.40
C VAL A 17 -0.89 11.00 -12.19
N CYS A 18 -2.22 11.06 -12.09
CA CYS A 18 -3.01 10.34 -11.12
C CYS A 18 -3.08 8.86 -11.52
N TYR A 19 -2.80 7.96 -10.59
CA TYR A 19 -2.98 6.52 -10.81
C TYR A 19 -3.25 5.81 -9.48
N GLY A 20 -4.06 4.79 -9.54
CA GLY A 20 -4.37 3.92 -8.42
C GLY A 20 -4.41 2.48 -8.89
N GLN A 21 -5.48 2.07 -9.56
CA GLN A 21 -5.66 0.71 -10.06
C GLN A 21 -5.25 0.51 -11.52
N ALA A 22 -4.91 1.57 -12.25
CA ALA A 22 -4.25 1.45 -13.54
C ALA A 22 -2.98 0.61 -13.41
N ASP A 23 -2.83 -0.40 -14.28
CA ASP A 23 -1.74 -1.38 -14.20
C ASP A 23 -0.51 -0.88 -14.96
N LEU A 24 0.30 -0.10 -14.26
CA LEU A 24 1.52 0.52 -14.78
C LEU A 24 2.69 -0.45 -14.76
N ALA A 25 3.53 -0.37 -15.80
CA ALA A 25 4.82 -1.05 -15.85
C ALA A 25 5.80 -0.49 -14.80
N LEU A 26 6.83 -1.27 -14.47
CA LEU A 26 7.90 -0.82 -13.58
C LEU A 26 8.90 0.06 -14.34
N ASN A 27 9.53 0.97 -13.61
CA ASN A 27 10.72 1.67 -14.08
C ASN A 27 11.93 0.74 -13.92
N LEU A 28 12.34 0.09 -15.00
CA LEU A 28 13.41 -0.91 -14.99
C LEU A 28 14.78 -0.29 -14.65
N ASP A 29 15.00 0.98 -14.92
CA ASP A 29 16.27 1.66 -14.63
C ASP A 29 16.49 1.84 -13.12
N LEU A 30 15.41 1.92 -12.34
CA LEU A 30 15.45 2.08 -10.88
C LEU A 30 15.22 0.77 -10.13
N PHE A 31 14.63 -0.23 -10.78
CA PHE A 31 14.13 -1.43 -10.12
C PHE A 31 15.21 -2.16 -9.33
N GLU A 32 16.37 -2.41 -9.93
CA GLU A 32 17.45 -3.17 -9.28
C GLU A 32 17.99 -2.44 -8.03
N THR A 33 18.16 -1.13 -8.11
CA THR A 33 18.63 -0.32 -6.98
C THR A 33 17.62 -0.33 -5.82
N GLU A 34 16.34 -0.11 -6.14
CA GLU A 34 15.26 -0.11 -5.14
C GLU A 34 15.03 -1.51 -4.55
N TYR A 35 15.11 -2.57 -5.37
CA TYR A 35 15.03 -3.96 -4.95
C TYR A 35 16.12 -4.33 -3.94
N ASN A 36 17.38 -3.99 -4.24
CA ASN A 36 18.51 -4.26 -3.34
C ASN A 36 18.33 -3.52 -2.00
N ALA A 37 17.91 -2.26 -2.05
CA ALA A 37 17.62 -1.48 -0.83
C ALA A 37 16.47 -2.06 0.01
N ILE A 38 15.49 -2.72 -0.61
CA ILE A 38 14.42 -3.45 0.09
C ILE A 38 14.99 -4.73 0.73
N CYS A 39 15.78 -5.50 -0.01
CA CYS A 39 16.39 -6.73 0.48
C CYS A 39 17.21 -6.51 1.76
N ASP A 40 17.97 -5.40 1.82
CA ASP A 40 18.79 -5.04 2.99
C ASP A 40 17.97 -4.78 4.27
N LYS A 41 16.66 -4.50 4.12
CA LYS A 41 15.74 -4.17 5.21
C LYS A 41 14.89 -5.37 5.68
N LEU A 42 14.90 -6.47 4.91
CA LEU A 42 14.11 -7.64 5.23
C LEU A 42 14.92 -8.68 6.01
N PRO A 43 14.33 -9.36 7.00
CA PRO A 43 14.99 -10.48 7.66
C PRO A 43 15.08 -11.67 6.71
N PHE A 44 16.28 -12.24 6.52
CA PHE A 44 16.50 -13.44 5.74
C PHE A 44 15.95 -14.69 6.48
N LYS A 45 14.65 -14.91 6.41
CA LYS A 45 13.97 -16.09 6.95
C LYS A 45 12.80 -16.47 6.07
N THR A 46 12.30 -17.69 6.23
CA THR A 46 11.07 -18.14 5.56
C THR A 46 9.92 -17.23 5.97
N LEU A 47 9.34 -16.52 5.01
CA LEU A 47 8.26 -15.57 5.20
C LEU A 47 7.12 -15.90 4.24
N ASP A 48 5.88 -15.68 4.65
CA ASP A 48 4.73 -15.74 3.77
C ASP A 48 4.57 -14.41 3.04
N PHE A 49 4.52 -14.46 1.72
CA PHE A 49 4.43 -13.27 0.88
C PHE A 49 3.03 -13.10 0.32
N TYR A 50 2.49 -11.91 0.52
CA TYR A 50 1.23 -11.43 -0.05
C TYR A 50 1.49 -10.24 -0.93
N SER A 51 0.69 -10.07 -1.99
CA SER A 51 0.85 -8.96 -2.93
C SER A 51 -0.47 -8.45 -3.48
N SER A 52 -0.54 -7.15 -3.72
CA SER A 52 -1.46 -6.61 -4.70
C SER A 52 -1.26 -7.31 -6.04
N PRO A 53 -2.32 -7.64 -6.81
CA PRO A 53 -2.19 -8.24 -8.13
C PRO A 53 -1.65 -7.30 -9.20
N LEU A 54 -1.56 -5.98 -8.93
CA LEU A 54 -1.02 -5.01 -9.88
C LEU A 54 0.45 -5.27 -10.17
N GLN A 55 0.84 -5.18 -11.44
CA GLN A 55 2.15 -5.59 -11.97
C GLN A 55 3.32 -5.01 -11.15
N ARG A 56 3.27 -3.73 -10.77
CA ARG A 56 4.32 -3.07 -9.99
C ARG A 56 4.55 -3.66 -8.59
N CYS A 57 3.51 -4.27 -7.98
CA CYS A 57 3.64 -5.00 -6.71
C CYS A 57 4.01 -6.47 -6.95
N LEU A 58 3.32 -7.12 -7.86
CA LEU A 58 3.48 -8.56 -8.10
C LEU A 58 4.88 -8.89 -8.60
N THR A 59 5.44 -8.09 -9.52
CA THR A 59 6.81 -8.30 -10.02
C THR A 59 7.84 -8.17 -8.89
N LEU A 60 7.70 -7.16 -8.01
CA LEU A 60 8.58 -7.02 -6.86
C LEU A 60 8.44 -8.21 -5.89
N ALA A 61 7.21 -8.61 -5.58
CA ALA A 61 6.95 -9.74 -4.68
C ALA A 61 7.54 -11.05 -5.21
N GLN A 62 7.40 -11.31 -6.51
CA GLN A 62 7.96 -12.50 -7.19
C GLN A 62 9.49 -12.48 -7.27
N ALA A 63 10.11 -11.29 -7.31
CA ALA A 63 11.56 -11.17 -7.21
C ALA A 63 12.06 -11.46 -5.78
N LEU A 64 11.25 -11.15 -4.75
CA LEU A 64 11.59 -11.37 -3.34
C LEU A 64 11.30 -12.81 -2.87
N SER A 65 10.30 -13.49 -3.46
CA SER A 65 9.88 -14.83 -3.05
C SER A 65 9.36 -15.67 -4.22
N PRO A 66 9.71 -16.96 -4.29
CA PRO A 66 9.16 -17.86 -5.31
C PRO A 66 7.67 -18.18 -5.10
N THR A 67 7.14 -17.91 -3.91
CA THR A 67 5.74 -18.18 -3.58
C THR A 67 5.08 -16.90 -3.08
N VAL A 68 4.07 -16.44 -3.82
CA VAL A 68 3.34 -15.20 -3.52
C VAL A 68 1.84 -15.45 -3.63
N THR A 69 1.10 -15.10 -2.60
CA THR A 69 -0.37 -15.09 -2.61
C THR A 69 -0.86 -13.69 -2.99
N THR A 70 -1.66 -13.59 -4.04
CA THR A 70 -2.24 -12.29 -4.46
C THR A 70 -3.62 -12.08 -3.85
N ASP A 71 -3.92 -10.84 -3.45
CA ASP A 71 -5.25 -10.44 -2.96
C ASP A 71 -5.65 -9.07 -3.51
N LYS A 72 -6.85 -8.98 -4.09
CA LYS A 72 -7.38 -7.73 -4.65
C LYS A 72 -7.64 -6.65 -3.61
N ARG A 73 -7.86 -7.01 -2.35
CA ARG A 73 -8.02 -6.06 -1.24
C ARG A 73 -6.75 -5.24 -0.99
N LEU A 74 -5.61 -5.69 -1.52
CA LEU A 74 -4.32 -5.00 -1.46
C LEU A 74 -4.08 -4.04 -2.63
N MET A 75 -5.01 -3.89 -3.59
CA MET A 75 -4.90 -2.89 -4.66
C MET A 75 -4.97 -1.48 -4.10
N GLU A 76 -4.34 -0.51 -4.79
CA GLU A 76 -4.37 0.91 -4.43
C GLU A 76 -5.80 1.48 -4.50
N LEU A 77 -6.00 2.69 -3.98
CA LEU A 77 -7.24 3.45 -4.14
C LEU A 77 -7.63 3.48 -5.62
N ASN A 78 -8.88 3.13 -5.91
CA ASN A 78 -9.43 3.27 -7.25
C ASN A 78 -9.76 4.74 -7.51
N PHE A 79 -8.96 5.39 -8.34
CA PHE A 79 -9.18 6.77 -8.73
C PHE A 79 -10.17 6.94 -9.90
N GLY A 80 -10.84 5.87 -10.32
CA GLY A 80 -11.94 5.90 -11.27
C GLY A 80 -11.65 6.72 -12.52
N ASP A 81 -12.49 7.72 -12.79
CA ASP A 81 -12.38 8.58 -13.98
C ASP A 81 -11.14 9.49 -13.97
N TRP A 82 -10.42 9.56 -12.85
CA TRP A 82 -9.17 10.34 -12.74
C TRP A 82 -7.92 9.53 -13.07
N GLU A 83 -8.05 8.22 -13.26
CA GLU A 83 -6.91 7.36 -13.59
C GLU A 83 -6.26 7.79 -14.91
N LEU A 84 -4.94 7.94 -14.88
CA LEU A 84 -4.07 8.33 -15.99
C LEU A 84 -4.21 9.79 -16.48
N GLU A 85 -5.03 10.60 -15.80
CA GLU A 85 -5.11 12.03 -16.03
C GLU A 85 -4.06 12.79 -15.19
N ASN A 86 -3.65 13.97 -15.64
CA ASN A 86 -2.82 14.83 -14.79
C ASN A 86 -3.67 15.46 -13.67
N TRP A 87 -3.13 15.54 -12.46
CA TRP A 87 -3.78 16.21 -11.34
C TRP A 87 -4.17 17.65 -11.66
N THR A 88 -3.38 18.35 -12.51
CA THR A 88 -3.66 19.73 -12.95
C THR A 88 -4.82 19.83 -13.91
N ASP A 89 -5.19 18.77 -14.60
CA ASP A 89 -6.20 18.73 -15.64
C ASP A 89 -7.56 18.24 -15.12
N LEU A 90 -7.58 17.74 -13.87
CA LEU A 90 -8.81 17.31 -13.23
C LEU A 90 -9.78 18.47 -12.99
N PRO A 91 -11.12 18.21 -13.03
CA PRO A 91 -12.11 19.24 -12.77
C PRO A 91 -11.88 19.91 -11.41
N PRO A 92 -11.61 21.24 -11.36
CA PRO A 92 -11.18 21.88 -10.12
C PRO A 92 -12.17 21.73 -8.96
N GLY A 93 -13.48 21.75 -9.24
CA GLY A 93 -14.51 21.58 -8.21
C GLY A 93 -14.50 20.19 -7.59
N GLY A 94 -14.34 19.12 -8.39
CA GLY A 94 -14.30 17.76 -7.91
C GLY A 94 -13.02 17.47 -7.13
N LEU A 95 -11.88 17.94 -7.64
CA LEU A 95 -10.59 17.78 -6.97
C LEU A 95 -10.57 18.51 -5.62
N GLN A 96 -11.12 19.73 -5.54
CA GLN A 96 -11.16 20.50 -4.29
C GLN A 96 -12.01 19.80 -3.24
N LEU A 97 -13.21 19.32 -3.60
CA LEU A 97 -14.07 18.56 -2.67
C LEU A 97 -13.33 17.33 -2.11
N TRP A 98 -12.67 16.58 -2.97
CA TRP A 98 -11.87 15.43 -2.54
C TRP A 98 -10.70 15.84 -1.65
N MET A 99 -10.00 16.92 -1.95
CA MET A 99 -8.89 17.40 -1.11
C MET A 99 -9.36 17.88 0.27
N ASP A 100 -10.57 18.44 0.35
CA ASP A 100 -11.14 18.92 1.62
C ASP A 100 -11.58 17.75 2.52
N ASP A 101 -12.05 16.63 1.94
CA ASP A 101 -12.45 15.42 2.68
C ASP A 101 -12.11 14.13 1.92
N PHE A 102 -10.82 13.91 1.65
CA PHE A 102 -10.35 12.71 0.92
C PHE A 102 -10.72 11.38 1.59
N VAL A 103 -11.11 11.40 2.85
CA VAL A 103 -11.52 10.20 3.61
C VAL A 103 -12.88 9.72 3.15
N ASN A 104 -13.86 10.64 3.04
CA ASN A 104 -15.25 10.28 2.78
C ASN A 104 -15.69 10.59 1.35
N GLU A 105 -15.08 11.60 0.70
CA GLU A 105 -15.45 11.98 -0.64
C GLU A 105 -15.04 10.90 -1.65
N GLN A 106 -16.02 10.46 -2.44
CA GLN A 106 -15.80 9.42 -3.44
C GLN A 106 -15.26 10.03 -4.74
N VAL A 107 -14.19 9.42 -5.25
CA VAL A 107 -13.70 9.75 -6.59
C VAL A 107 -14.73 9.32 -7.64
N PRO A 108 -15.05 10.16 -8.63
CA PRO A 108 -15.98 9.78 -9.71
C PRO A 108 -15.58 8.46 -10.37
N GLY A 109 -16.50 7.50 -10.46
CA GLY A 109 -16.23 6.17 -11.00
C GLY A 109 -15.29 5.28 -10.16
N GLY A 110 -14.79 5.78 -9.02
CA GLY A 110 -13.83 5.10 -8.16
C GLY A 110 -14.33 4.80 -6.77
N GLU A 111 -13.44 4.81 -5.78
CA GLU A 111 -13.75 4.59 -4.36
C GLU A 111 -13.31 5.77 -3.49
N ASN A 112 -13.83 5.87 -2.27
CA ASN A 112 -13.30 6.75 -1.24
C ASN A 112 -12.25 6.04 -0.37
N TYR A 113 -11.52 6.81 0.44
CA TYR A 113 -10.46 6.24 1.28
C TYR A 113 -11.00 5.34 2.40
N THR A 114 -12.23 5.57 2.85
CA THR A 114 -12.92 4.70 3.82
C THR A 114 -13.17 3.30 3.25
N ALA A 115 -13.56 3.19 1.97
CA ALA A 115 -13.74 1.89 1.31
C ALA A 115 -12.40 1.13 1.17
N LEU A 116 -11.33 1.82 0.78
CA LEU A 116 -9.98 1.26 0.77
C LEU A 116 -9.59 0.72 2.16
N TYR A 117 -9.82 1.52 3.20
CA TYR A 117 -9.51 1.13 4.59
C TYR A 117 -10.27 -0.14 4.99
N HIS A 118 -11.57 -0.23 4.71
CA HIS A 118 -12.37 -1.39 5.10
C HIS A 118 -11.89 -2.68 4.43
N ARG A 119 -11.67 -2.67 3.09
CA ARG A 119 -11.18 -3.87 2.40
C ARG A 119 -9.78 -4.29 2.85
N THR A 120 -8.93 -3.31 3.18
CA THR A 120 -7.59 -3.57 3.70
C THR A 120 -7.64 -4.12 5.12
N ALA A 121 -8.54 -3.61 5.98
CA ALA A 121 -8.76 -4.11 7.34
C ALA A 121 -9.29 -5.56 7.33
N GLU A 122 -10.25 -5.88 6.45
CA GLU A 122 -10.75 -7.25 6.25
C GLU A 122 -9.62 -8.22 5.88
N PHE A 123 -8.73 -7.82 4.98
CA PHE A 123 -7.55 -8.62 4.65
C PHE A 123 -6.66 -8.86 5.87
N MET A 124 -6.40 -7.83 6.68
CA MET A 124 -5.57 -7.92 7.88
C MET A 124 -6.19 -8.83 8.93
N GLU A 125 -7.49 -8.74 9.15
CA GLU A 125 -8.23 -9.59 10.10
C GLU A 125 -8.17 -11.06 9.69
N GLU A 126 -8.33 -11.37 8.40
CA GLU A 126 -8.20 -12.72 7.87
C GLU A 126 -6.76 -13.25 7.99
N LEU A 127 -5.77 -12.41 7.68
CA LEU A 127 -4.36 -12.75 7.80
C LEU A 127 -3.99 -13.16 9.25
N LEU A 128 -4.50 -12.43 10.23
CA LEU A 128 -4.22 -12.73 11.65
C LEU A 128 -4.82 -14.08 12.10
N GLN A 129 -5.91 -14.53 11.46
CA GLN A 129 -6.52 -15.84 11.78
C GLN A 129 -5.64 -17.03 11.36
N GLN A 130 -4.72 -16.83 10.40
CA GLN A 130 -3.81 -17.87 9.92
C GLN A 130 -2.70 -18.22 10.93
N LYS A 131 -2.53 -17.42 12.00
CA LYS A 131 -1.60 -17.66 13.11
C LYS A 131 -0.14 -17.82 12.73
N GLN A 132 0.26 -17.29 11.57
CA GLN A 132 1.65 -17.22 11.18
C GLN A 132 2.42 -16.19 12.02
N GLU A 133 3.72 -16.43 12.22
CA GLU A 133 4.53 -15.54 13.05
C GLU A 133 4.91 -14.25 12.32
N LYS A 134 5.13 -14.35 11.00
CA LYS A 134 5.62 -13.25 10.16
C LYS A 134 4.99 -13.28 8.76
N ALA A 135 4.77 -12.10 8.18
CA ALA A 135 4.33 -11.94 6.80
C ALA A 135 4.99 -10.73 6.14
N VAL A 136 5.12 -10.81 4.81
CA VAL A 136 5.48 -9.67 3.95
C VAL A 136 4.29 -9.34 3.06
N ILE A 137 3.93 -8.07 2.98
CA ILE A 137 2.83 -7.57 2.15
C ILE A 137 3.39 -6.52 1.20
N VAL A 138 3.45 -6.84 -0.09
CA VAL A 138 3.85 -5.88 -1.14
C VAL A 138 2.59 -5.19 -1.67
N THR A 139 2.50 -3.90 -1.46
CA THR A 139 1.29 -3.14 -1.76
C THR A 139 1.62 -1.66 -2.07
N HIS A 140 0.70 -0.76 -1.83
CA HIS A 140 0.71 0.64 -2.22
C HIS A 140 0.66 1.57 -1.01
N ALA A 141 0.91 2.86 -1.24
CA ALA A 141 0.96 3.84 -0.18
C ALA A 141 -0.37 4.01 0.57
N GLY A 142 -1.50 3.98 -0.14
CA GLY A 142 -2.84 4.06 0.46
C GLY A 142 -3.12 2.89 1.40
N ASN A 143 -2.85 1.66 0.95
CA ASN A 143 -3.02 0.46 1.78
C ASN A 143 -2.09 0.48 3.01
N ILE A 144 -0.80 0.82 2.83
CA ILE A 144 0.14 0.86 3.97
C ILE A 144 -0.33 1.86 5.02
N ARG A 145 -0.75 3.07 4.61
CA ARG A 145 -1.32 4.06 5.53
C ARG A 145 -2.59 3.55 6.22
N SER A 146 -3.44 2.84 5.48
CA SER A 146 -4.66 2.22 6.04
C SER A 146 -4.33 1.15 7.07
N ILE A 147 -3.34 0.29 6.80
CA ILE A 147 -2.89 -0.75 7.74
C ILE A 147 -2.29 -0.11 9.01
N ILE A 148 -1.45 0.92 8.86
CA ILE A 148 -0.89 1.64 10.01
C ILE A 148 -2.01 2.29 10.83
N SER A 149 -2.99 2.93 10.16
CA SER A 149 -4.15 3.53 10.83
C SER A 149 -4.98 2.49 11.58
N TRP A 150 -5.24 1.34 10.97
CA TRP A 150 -5.94 0.21 11.58
C TRP A 150 -5.18 -0.38 12.78
N ALA A 151 -3.85 -0.51 12.66
CA ALA A 151 -3.01 -1.13 13.69
C ALA A 151 -2.85 -0.23 14.92
N LEU A 152 -2.78 1.09 14.73
CA LEU A 152 -2.45 2.07 15.78
C LEU A 152 -3.62 2.98 16.17
N ASP A 153 -4.84 2.68 15.72
CA ASP A 153 -6.05 3.49 15.95
C ASP A 153 -5.87 4.96 15.53
N LEU A 154 -5.13 5.21 14.43
CA LEU A 154 -4.91 6.56 13.94
C LEU A 154 -6.10 7.01 13.07
N PRO A 155 -6.60 8.24 13.26
CA PRO A 155 -7.61 8.80 12.38
C PRO A 155 -7.15 8.81 10.92
N LEU A 156 -7.97 8.32 9.99
CA LEU A 156 -7.65 8.25 8.56
C LEU A 156 -7.26 9.62 7.99
N ALA A 157 -7.86 10.69 8.47
CA ALA A 157 -7.52 12.06 8.08
C ALA A 157 -6.05 12.44 8.38
N ASN A 158 -5.38 11.71 9.27
CA ASN A 158 -3.96 11.92 9.60
C ASN A 158 -3.00 11.04 8.78
N SER A 159 -3.51 10.09 8.01
CA SER A 159 -2.72 9.07 7.33
C SER A 159 -1.70 9.63 6.33
N PHE A 160 -2.03 10.74 5.66
CA PHE A 160 -1.12 11.40 4.71
C PHE A 160 0.09 12.10 5.38
N ARG A 161 0.10 12.22 6.70
CA ARG A 161 1.29 12.66 7.46
C ARG A 161 2.38 11.58 7.51
N ILE A 162 2.04 10.34 7.15
CA ILE A 162 2.99 9.25 7.04
C ILE A 162 3.60 9.31 5.65
N LYS A 163 4.86 9.76 5.56
CA LYS A 163 5.60 9.79 4.30
C LYS A 163 6.06 8.37 3.96
N LEU A 164 5.78 7.95 2.74
CA LEU A 164 6.17 6.66 2.19
C LEU A 164 6.77 6.88 0.80
N ASP A 165 8.06 6.74 0.65
CA ASP A 165 8.74 6.77 -0.65
C ASP A 165 8.57 5.40 -1.36
N TYR A 166 8.86 5.31 -2.66
CA TYR A 166 8.89 4.01 -3.35
C TYR A 166 9.95 3.11 -2.71
N GLY A 167 9.66 1.82 -2.59
CA GLY A 167 10.53 0.88 -1.89
C GLY A 167 10.59 1.07 -0.38
N ALA A 168 9.73 1.92 0.21
CA ALA A 168 9.64 2.03 1.67
C ALA A 168 9.24 0.69 2.29
N VAL A 169 9.89 0.34 3.39
CA VAL A 169 9.60 -0.84 4.20
C VAL A 169 9.14 -0.39 5.58
N VAL A 170 7.96 -0.84 5.98
CA VAL A 170 7.35 -0.59 7.30
C VAL A 170 7.30 -1.88 8.06
N ASN A 171 7.85 -1.93 9.27
CA ASN A 171 7.73 -3.08 10.16
C ASN A 171 6.72 -2.77 11.26
N LEU A 172 5.68 -3.60 11.34
CA LEU A 172 4.66 -3.58 12.39
C LEU A 172 4.74 -4.84 13.24
N GLU A 173 4.56 -4.70 14.53
CA GLU A 173 4.29 -5.80 15.44
C GLU A 173 2.83 -5.75 15.89
N ILE A 174 2.07 -6.81 15.56
CA ILE A 174 0.64 -6.91 15.81
C ILE A 174 0.39 -7.94 16.89
N HIS A 175 -0.38 -7.58 17.89
CA HIS A 175 -0.76 -8.38 19.05
C HIS A 175 -2.28 -8.64 19.07
N GLU A 176 -2.71 -9.67 19.79
CA GLU A 176 -4.13 -9.93 20.05
C GLU A 176 -4.79 -8.73 20.76
N ASN A 177 -4.09 -8.13 21.72
CA ASN A 177 -4.49 -6.85 22.29
C ASN A 177 -3.95 -5.71 21.41
N LYS A 178 -4.83 -5.09 20.66
CA LYS A 178 -4.49 -3.99 19.73
C LYS A 178 -3.73 -2.82 20.39
N GLN A 179 -3.92 -2.57 21.68
CA GLN A 179 -3.20 -1.52 22.41
C GLN A 179 -1.69 -1.78 22.52
N LEU A 180 -1.26 -3.01 22.25
CA LEU A 180 0.17 -3.40 22.25
C LEU A 180 0.79 -3.38 20.85
N ASN A 181 0.02 -3.05 19.82
CA ASN A 181 0.53 -2.94 18.45
C ASN A 181 1.60 -1.84 18.37
N GLN A 182 2.65 -2.09 17.60
CA GLN A 182 3.78 -1.18 17.51
C GLN A 182 4.23 -0.99 16.07
N LEU A 183 4.51 0.26 15.72
CA LEU A 183 5.33 0.59 14.55
C LEU A 183 6.81 0.49 14.97
N LYS A 184 7.51 -0.56 14.50
CA LYS A 184 8.91 -0.83 14.86
C LYS A 184 9.88 0.02 14.05
N SER A 185 9.61 0.17 12.75
CA SER A 185 10.41 0.99 11.85
C SER A 185 9.64 1.41 10.60
N LEU A 186 10.05 2.51 10.00
CA LEU A 186 9.67 2.99 8.69
C LEU A 186 10.94 3.51 8.02
N VAL A 187 11.41 2.87 6.95
CA VAL A 187 12.69 3.13 6.26
C VAL A 187 12.56 3.03 4.76
#